data_e2e282b63ac4ecd4fd8a3acd7c944d8a
#
_entry.id   e2e282b63ac4ecd4fd8a3acd7c944d8a
#
_cell.length_a   1.000
_cell.length_b   1.000
_cell.length_c   1.000
_cell.angle_alpha   90.00
_cell.angle_beta   90.00
_cell.angle_gamma   90.00
#
_symmetry.space_group_name_H-M   'P 1'
#
loop_
_entity.id
_entity.type
_entity.pdbx_description
1 polymer ?
#
loop_
_entity_poly.entity_id
_entity_poly.type
_entity_poly.pdbx_seq_one_letter_code
_entity_poly.pdbx_strand_id
1 'polypeptide(L)'
;ADKLGVYLEVEMPMWGKDAQPDEKRWNFFRRELRGILKEYGNHPSFILYCNGNEITGDFSFIEELTATARQLDNRRLYSGSTARTRVKSDQFYITHQTTKGHMAIYEGRPYTNWDKNKELGIGLPIISHESGQRCIYPNFEEIKNFTGPVQARNFEIFRELLDKNHMLDQAHDFFRASGALTAIEYKDVIEAQLRTYLKGGFQLLSLNDFTGQGYAPVGILDPFWNTKGLITPEKWREFCAPTVALLRFDKRALYNDEVFEGKAEIYNYGPALLKNAKINWSITDSNGKTLKSGKLKTQTVGKNGVFPLGSFSYALNNITEPQKLTVHLSVAHVKNSWDIWVYPRHSNLMQSTSEVLYTTVFDEKAKQHLADGKKVVLCPKPSKVKGRKSVFHNHFWNPIMFKWPPMTIGCLVHV
;
A
#
# COMPACT_ATOMS: atom_id res chain seq x y z
N ALA A 1 11.85 -23.62 4.88
CA ALA A 1 11.21 -23.21 3.62
C ALA A 1 10.79 -24.43 2.82
N ASP A 2 11.69 -25.38 2.49
CA ASP A 2 11.40 -26.55 1.62
C ASP A 2 10.16 -27.34 2.05
N LYS A 3 10.09 -27.74 3.34
CA LYS A 3 8.96 -28.51 3.89
C LYS A 3 7.61 -27.76 3.82
N LEU A 4 7.64 -26.45 3.81
CA LEU A 4 6.44 -25.60 3.83
C LEU A 4 6.07 -25.10 2.44
N GLY A 5 6.89 -25.39 1.40
CA GLY A 5 6.70 -24.88 0.05
C GLY A 5 6.85 -23.37 -0.06
N VAL A 6 7.66 -22.75 0.80
CA VAL A 6 7.95 -21.31 0.78
C VAL A 6 9.15 -21.06 -0.10
N TYR A 7 8.98 -20.27 -1.14
CA TYR A 7 10.07 -19.86 -2.02
C TYR A 7 10.86 -18.69 -1.42
N LEU A 8 12.16 -18.69 -1.69
CA LEU A 8 13.09 -17.71 -1.18
C LEU A 8 13.80 -16.98 -2.32
N GLU A 9 13.91 -15.67 -2.17
CA GLU A 9 14.92 -14.85 -2.80
C GLU A 9 16.05 -14.63 -1.79
N VAL A 10 17.25 -15.00 -2.17
CA VAL A 10 18.44 -14.83 -1.33
C VAL A 10 19.21 -13.63 -1.83
N GLU A 11 19.39 -12.64 -0.96
CA GLU A 11 20.22 -11.47 -1.24
C GLU A 11 21.61 -11.65 -0.62
N MET A 12 22.65 -11.37 -1.40
CA MET A 12 24.01 -11.25 -0.86
C MET A 12 24.12 -9.96 -0.02
N PRO A 13 24.97 -9.90 0.98
CA PRO A 13 25.05 -8.76 1.92
C PRO A 13 25.74 -7.53 1.31
N MET A 14 25.29 -7.07 0.15
CA MET A 14 25.70 -5.79 -0.45
C MET A 14 24.64 -4.72 -0.26
N TRP A 15 25.07 -3.52 0.07
CA TRP A 15 24.21 -2.37 0.21
C TRP A 15 24.87 -1.05 -0.13
N GLY A 16 24.11 -0.10 -0.67
CA GLY A 16 24.59 1.26 -0.89
C GLY A 16 25.87 1.29 -1.74
N LYS A 17 26.96 1.80 -1.18
CA LYS A 17 28.24 2.03 -1.89
C LYS A 17 29.17 0.82 -1.99
N ASP A 18 28.70 -0.38 -1.70
CA ASP A 18 29.57 -1.57 -1.65
C ASP A 18 30.17 -1.97 -3.01
N ALA A 19 29.57 -1.56 -4.12
CA ALA A 19 30.13 -1.74 -5.44
C ALA A 19 31.17 -0.67 -5.84
N GLN A 20 31.50 0.27 -4.96
CA GLN A 20 32.65 1.18 -5.20
C GLN A 20 33.95 0.37 -5.32
N PRO A 21 34.89 0.79 -6.19
CA PRO A 21 36.15 0.07 -6.42
C PRO A 21 36.93 -0.16 -5.12
N ASP A 22 37.01 -1.43 -4.72
CA ASP A 22 37.78 -1.92 -3.58
C ASP A 22 38.02 -3.42 -3.78
N GLU A 23 39.23 -3.77 -4.23
CA GLU A 23 39.54 -5.15 -4.62
C GLU A 23 39.41 -6.14 -3.46
N LYS A 24 39.72 -5.72 -2.22
CA LYS A 24 39.58 -6.58 -1.05
C LYS A 24 38.10 -6.91 -0.79
N ARG A 25 37.25 -5.90 -0.90
CA ARG A 25 35.79 -6.05 -0.75
C ARG A 25 35.19 -6.86 -1.92
N TRP A 26 35.61 -6.59 -3.14
CA TRP A 26 35.16 -7.33 -4.31
C TRP A 26 35.54 -8.81 -4.25
N ASN A 27 36.74 -9.13 -3.77
CA ASN A 27 37.16 -10.52 -3.54
C ASN A 27 36.33 -11.21 -2.43
N PHE A 28 35.88 -10.46 -1.41
CA PHE A 28 34.96 -10.98 -0.43
C PHE A 28 33.63 -11.35 -1.12
N PHE A 29 33.02 -10.47 -1.90
CA PHE A 29 31.75 -10.74 -2.57
C PHE A 29 31.85 -11.87 -3.61
N ARG A 30 32.94 -11.98 -4.34
CA ARG A 30 33.16 -13.15 -5.23
C ARG A 30 33.21 -14.48 -4.47
N ARG A 31 33.78 -14.50 -3.28
CA ARG A 31 33.79 -15.69 -2.43
C ARG A 31 32.40 -15.97 -1.82
N GLU A 32 31.74 -14.92 -1.35
CA GLU A 32 30.43 -15.02 -0.72
C GLU A 32 29.38 -15.56 -1.69
N LEU A 33 29.34 -15.05 -2.93
CA LEU A 33 28.53 -15.58 -4.01
C LEU A 33 28.69 -17.10 -4.18
N ARG A 34 29.94 -17.56 -4.28
CA ARG A 34 30.25 -18.99 -4.44
C ARG A 34 29.84 -19.78 -3.20
N GLY A 35 30.04 -19.22 -2.02
CA GLY A 35 29.63 -19.80 -0.73
C GLY A 35 28.12 -20.00 -0.67
N ILE A 36 27.34 -18.98 -1.00
CA ILE A 36 25.87 -19.04 -1.03
C ILE A 36 25.37 -20.13 -1.99
N LEU A 37 25.90 -20.15 -3.22
CA LEU A 37 25.46 -21.15 -4.22
C LEU A 37 25.88 -22.57 -3.85
N LYS A 38 27.06 -22.74 -3.22
CA LYS A 38 27.54 -24.04 -2.76
C LYS A 38 26.72 -24.58 -1.59
N GLU A 39 26.47 -23.72 -0.60
CA GLU A 39 25.81 -24.11 0.65
C GLU A 39 24.32 -24.33 0.48
N TYR A 40 23.65 -23.39 -0.21
CA TYR A 40 22.19 -23.35 -0.31
C TYR A 40 21.66 -23.82 -1.67
N GLY A 41 22.51 -24.06 -2.64
CA GLY A 41 22.12 -24.38 -4.01
C GLY A 41 21.27 -25.63 -4.21
N ASN A 42 21.25 -26.56 -3.26
CA ASN A 42 20.41 -27.75 -3.31
C ASN A 42 19.02 -27.60 -2.68
N HIS A 43 18.72 -26.44 -2.09
CA HIS A 43 17.38 -26.17 -1.55
C HIS A 43 16.40 -25.78 -2.66
N PRO A 44 15.33 -26.56 -2.91
CA PRO A 44 14.34 -26.24 -3.95
C PRO A 44 13.57 -24.95 -3.68
N SER A 45 13.52 -24.48 -2.44
CA SER A 45 12.96 -23.18 -2.08
C SER A 45 13.77 -22.00 -2.60
N PHE A 46 15.07 -22.13 -2.81
CA PHE A 46 15.94 -21.08 -3.29
C PHE A 46 15.78 -20.90 -4.80
N ILE A 47 14.85 -20.03 -5.23
CA ILE A 47 14.49 -19.84 -6.63
C ILE A 47 14.94 -18.52 -7.24
N LEU A 48 15.17 -17.50 -6.42
CA LEU A 48 15.58 -16.15 -6.84
C LEU A 48 16.83 -15.72 -6.07
N TYR A 49 17.71 -15.00 -6.75
CA TYR A 49 18.94 -14.43 -6.16
C TYR A 49 19.14 -12.99 -6.60
N CYS A 50 19.60 -12.15 -5.68
CA CYS A 50 20.04 -10.78 -5.95
C CYS A 50 21.38 -10.49 -5.27
N ASN A 51 22.22 -9.64 -5.84
CA ASN A 51 23.48 -9.27 -5.19
C ASN A 51 23.30 -8.36 -3.97
N GLY A 52 22.16 -7.73 -3.81
CA GLY A 52 21.84 -6.94 -2.62
C GLY A 52 21.01 -5.70 -2.87
N ASN A 53 20.83 -4.91 -1.82
CA ASN A 53 19.85 -3.83 -1.76
C ASN A 53 20.45 -2.47 -2.10
N GLU A 54 19.75 -1.70 -2.96
CA GLU A 54 20.04 -0.29 -3.26
C GLU A 54 21.52 -0.02 -3.63
N ILE A 55 22.16 -0.93 -4.33
CA ILE A 55 23.57 -0.86 -4.65
C ILE A 55 23.86 0.33 -5.56
N THR A 56 24.95 1.03 -5.26
CA THR A 56 25.52 2.10 -6.08
C THR A 56 27.02 1.89 -6.22
N GLY A 57 27.62 2.36 -7.33
CA GLY A 57 29.06 2.20 -7.57
C GLY A 57 29.34 1.67 -8.97
N ASP A 58 30.26 0.72 -9.09
CA ASP A 58 30.65 0.14 -10.37
C ASP A 58 29.72 -1.00 -10.79
N PHE A 59 28.84 -0.72 -11.73
CA PHE A 59 27.90 -1.70 -12.25
C PHE A 59 28.53 -2.74 -13.19
N SER A 60 29.78 -2.56 -13.62
CA SER A 60 30.53 -3.61 -14.32
C SER A 60 30.86 -4.76 -13.37
N PHE A 61 31.18 -4.45 -12.12
CA PHE A 61 31.38 -5.46 -11.07
C PHE A 61 30.06 -6.19 -10.72
N ILE A 62 28.94 -5.48 -10.65
CA ILE A 62 27.63 -6.11 -10.43
C ILE A 62 27.26 -7.02 -11.61
N GLU A 63 27.52 -6.62 -12.85
CA GLU A 63 27.36 -7.48 -14.03
C GLU A 63 28.25 -8.73 -13.95
N GLU A 64 29.54 -8.58 -13.57
CA GLU A 64 30.45 -9.71 -13.37
C GLU A 64 29.88 -10.73 -12.39
N LEU A 65 29.42 -10.27 -11.22
CA LEU A 65 28.83 -11.15 -10.19
C LEU A 65 27.56 -11.85 -10.70
N THR A 66 26.65 -11.11 -11.33
CA THR A 66 25.39 -11.64 -11.84
C THR A 66 25.60 -12.66 -12.95
N ALA A 67 26.49 -12.36 -13.90
CA ALA A 67 26.86 -13.27 -14.97
C ALA A 67 27.54 -14.54 -14.42
N THR A 68 28.45 -14.39 -13.46
CA THR A 68 29.11 -15.50 -12.78
C THR A 68 28.11 -16.40 -12.06
N ALA A 69 27.16 -15.82 -11.34
CA ALA A 69 26.12 -16.58 -10.65
C ALA A 69 25.30 -17.44 -11.60
N ARG A 70 24.89 -16.88 -12.73
CA ARG A 70 24.17 -17.61 -13.80
C ARG A 70 24.97 -18.75 -14.44
N GLN A 71 26.28 -18.58 -14.57
CA GLN A 71 27.16 -19.62 -15.10
C GLN A 71 27.37 -20.75 -14.09
N LEU A 72 27.49 -20.43 -12.81
CA LEU A 72 27.71 -21.42 -11.76
C LEU A 72 26.47 -22.27 -11.48
N ASP A 73 25.27 -21.64 -11.55
CA ASP A 73 24.02 -22.33 -11.31
C ASP A 73 22.87 -21.70 -12.12
N ASN A 74 22.40 -22.41 -13.13
CA ASN A 74 21.34 -21.95 -14.02
C ASN A 74 19.92 -22.41 -13.61
N ARG A 75 19.76 -23.02 -12.44
CA ARG A 75 18.47 -23.53 -11.96
C ARG A 75 17.55 -22.48 -11.40
N ARG A 76 18.03 -21.28 -11.15
CA ARG A 76 17.27 -20.14 -10.56
C ARG A 76 17.40 -18.87 -11.40
N LEU A 77 16.66 -17.84 -11.02
CA LEU A 77 16.72 -16.54 -11.67
C LEU A 77 17.59 -15.56 -10.87
N TYR A 78 18.24 -14.66 -11.56
CA TYR A 78 19.23 -13.72 -11.01
C TYR A 78 18.90 -12.28 -11.35
N SER A 79 19.14 -11.38 -10.39
CA SER A 79 19.09 -9.93 -10.55
C SER A 79 20.33 -9.28 -9.95
N GLY A 80 20.79 -8.19 -10.54
CA GLY A 80 21.99 -7.51 -10.12
C GLY A 80 21.82 -6.67 -8.86
N SER A 81 20.69 -6.02 -8.68
CA SER A 81 20.42 -5.16 -7.54
C SER A 81 18.95 -4.86 -7.39
N THR A 82 18.49 -4.75 -6.16
CA THR A 82 17.17 -4.18 -5.88
C THR A 82 17.19 -2.65 -5.97
N ALA A 83 16.07 -2.07 -6.41
CA ALA A 83 15.72 -0.65 -6.36
C ALA A 83 16.52 0.36 -7.18
N ARG A 84 17.67 0.03 -7.71
CA ARG A 84 18.56 1.01 -8.36
C ARG A 84 18.72 0.76 -9.85
N THR A 85 19.79 0.11 -10.26
CA THR A 85 20.20 0.00 -11.65
C THR A 85 20.12 -1.45 -12.12
N ARG A 86 19.82 -1.63 -13.39
CA ARG A 86 19.85 -2.93 -14.05
C ARG A 86 21.24 -3.22 -14.63
N VAL A 87 21.53 -4.51 -14.71
CA VAL A 87 22.69 -5.04 -15.46
C VAL A 87 22.21 -5.92 -16.61
N LYS A 88 23.10 -6.20 -17.56
CA LYS A 88 22.76 -6.98 -18.77
C LYS A 88 22.31 -8.41 -18.44
N SER A 89 22.86 -8.98 -17.39
CA SER A 89 22.59 -10.36 -16.98
C SER A 89 21.32 -10.53 -16.15
N ASP A 90 20.58 -9.45 -15.86
CA ASP A 90 19.29 -9.54 -15.14
C ASP A 90 18.29 -10.41 -15.89
N GLN A 91 17.58 -11.28 -15.15
CA GLN A 91 16.48 -12.10 -15.63
C GLN A 91 15.12 -11.61 -15.09
N PHE A 92 15.12 -10.79 -14.07
CA PHE A 92 13.98 -10.05 -13.54
C PHE A 92 14.50 -8.71 -12.97
N TYR A 93 13.58 -7.78 -12.72
CA TYR A 93 13.94 -6.45 -12.21
C TYR A 93 13.15 -6.11 -10.96
N ILE A 94 13.86 -5.80 -9.89
CA ILE A 94 13.28 -5.38 -8.62
C ILE A 94 13.39 -3.87 -8.51
N THR A 95 12.27 -3.16 -8.29
CA THR A 95 12.29 -1.70 -8.27
C THR A 95 11.18 -1.09 -7.44
N HIS A 96 11.47 0.03 -6.79
CA HIS A 96 10.47 0.91 -6.20
C HIS A 96 9.70 1.74 -7.25
N GLN A 97 10.26 1.91 -8.44
CA GLN A 97 9.80 2.91 -9.40
C GLN A 97 8.61 2.41 -10.23
N THR A 98 7.77 3.36 -10.55
CA THR A 98 6.79 3.31 -11.63
C THR A 98 7.01 4.50 -12.54
N THR A 99 6.37 4.52 -13.71
CA THR A 99 6.38 5.70 -14.60
C THR A 99 5.83 6.98 -13.96
N LYS A 100 5.12 6.89 -12.84
CA LYS A 100 4.50 8.03 -12.14
C LYS A 100 4.92 8.17 -10.67
N GLY A 101 6.09 7.67 -10.31
CA GLY A 101 6.63 7.82 -8.96
C GLY A 101 6.92 6.50 -8.27
N HIS A 102 6.99 6.53 -6.96
CA HIS A 102 7.40 5.43 -6.13
C HIS A 102 6.21 4.53 -5.76
N MET A 103 6.28 3.22 -6.06
CA MET A 103 5.18 2.28 -5.78
C MET A 103 4.98 1.96 -4.32
N ALA A 104 6.06 1.97 -3.55
CA ALA A 104 6.01 1.65 -2.13
C ALA A 104 5.37 2.76 -1.29
N ILE A 105 5.30 3.97 -1.83
CA ILE A 105 4.69 5.12 -1.16
C ILE A 105 3.31 5.34 -1.78
N TYR A 106 2.29 4.81 -1.12
CA TYR A 106 0.91 5.06 -1.51
C TYR A 106 0.46 6.43 -1.00
N GLU A 107 -0.12 7.22 -1.87
CA GLU A 107 -0.56 8.60 -1.55
C GLU A 107 -2.06 8.70 -1.31
N GLY A 108 -2.75 7.57 -1.06
CA GLY A 108 -4.20 7.53 -0.93
C GLY A 108 -4.91 7.95 -2.23
N ARG A 109 -5.52 7.01 -2.95
CA ARG A 109 -6.24 7.32 -4.18
C ARG A 109 -7.73 7.18 -3.99
N PRO A 110 -8.52 8.13 -4.49
CA PRO A 110 -9.97 8.06 -4.39
C PRO A 110 -10.61 7.03 -5.35
N TYR A 111 -9.79 6.22 -6.03
CA TYR A 111 -10.21 5.26 -7.05
C TYR A 111 -9.36 4.00 -7.01
N THR A 112 -9.87 2.90 -7.57
CA THR A 112 -9.13 1.64 -7.75
C THR A 112 -8.66 1.39 -9.16
N ASN A 113 -9.03 2.27 -10.10
CA ASN A 113 -8.71 2.13 -11.52
C ASN A 113 -7.29 2.61 -11.82
N TRP A 114 -6.28 1.90 -11.32
CA TRP A 114 -4.89 2.18 -11.62
C TRP A 114 -4.03 0.91 -11.70
N ASP A 115 -3.13 0.89 -12.67
CA ASP A 115 -2.11 -0.11 -12.95
C ASP A 115 -0.93 0.58 -13.63
N LYS A 116 0.25 0.59 -13.01
CA LYS A 116 1.22 1.67 -13.30
C LYS A 116 2.56 1.28 -13.91
N ASN A 117 2.83 0.01 -14.16
CA ASN A 117 4.14 -0.36 -14.72
C ASN A 117 4.13 -0.74 -16.20
N LYS A 118 3.03 -0.51 -16.87
CA LYS A 118 2.83 -0.80 -18.28
C LYS A 118 3.93 -0.24 -19.19
N GLU A 119 4.60 0.80 -18.71
CA GLU A 119 5.41 1.69 -19.54
C GLU A 119 6.91 1.67 -19.18
N LEU A 120 7.37 0.84 -18.24
CA LEU A 120 8.80 0.81 -17.93
C LEU A 120 9.66 0.26 -19.08
N GLY A 121 9.04 -0.36 -20.10
CA GLY A 121 9.69 -0.76 -21.37
C GLY A 121 10.87 -1.72 -21.20
N ILE A 122 10.92 -2.45 -20.07
CA ILE A 122 12.11 -3.17 -19.63
C ILE A 122 12.23 -4.54 -20.31
N GLY A 123 11.12 -5.12 -20.75
CA GLY A 123 11.09 -6.47 -21.35
C GLY A 123 11.39 -7.63 -20.39
N LEU A 124 11.47 -7.37 -19.08
CA LEU A 124 11.70 -8.34 -18.02
C LEU A 124 10.52 -8.34 -17.04
N PRO A 125 10.25 -9.46 -16.35
CA PRO A 125 9.35 -9.46 -15.21
C PRO A 125 9.81 -8.44 -14.16
N ILE A 126 8.84 -7.70 -13.59
CA ILE A 126 9.12 -6.66 -12.59
C ILE A 126 8.56 -7.10 -11.25
N ILE A 127 9.38 -7.01 -10.21
CA ILE A 127 8.96 -7.18 -8.81
C ILE A 127 8.96 -5.80 -8.14
N SER A 128 7.86 -5.42 -7.50
CA SER A 128 7.83 -4.23 -6.68
C SER A 128 8.64 -4.45 -5.41
N HIS A 129 9.55 -3.52 -5.13
CA HIS A 129 10.39 -3.55 -3.96
C HIS A 129 9.78 -2.73 -2.81
N GLU A 130 9.90 -3.25 -1.58
CA GLU A 130 9.56 -2.56 -0.34
C GLU A 130 8.16 -1.90 -0.31
N SER A 131 7.15 -2.63 -0.75
CA SER A 131 5.77 -2.14 -0.71
C SER A 131 5.29 -1.97 0.74
N GLY A 132 4.44 -0.94 0.99
CA GLY A 132 3.79 -0.75 2.27
C GLY A 132 4.64 -0.01 3.31
N GLN A 133 5.20 1.14 2.95
CA GLN A 133 6.06 1.95 3.83
C GLN A 133 5.31 3.08 4.56
N ARG A 134 4.00 2.92 4.82
CA ARG A 134 3.22 3.87 5.63
C ARG A 134 3.19 3.43 7.07
N CYS A 135 3.66 4.31 7.97
CA CYS A 135 3.78 3.95 9.37
C CYS A 135 2.45 4.07 10.12
N ILE A 136 2.27 3.14 11.03
CA ILE A 136 1.18 3.12 12.00
C ILE A 136 1.61 3.92 13.24
N TYR A 137 0.68 4.62 13.89
CA TYR A 137 1.00 5.29 15.14
C TYR A 137 1.43 4.24 16.19
N PRO A 138 2.47 4.52 17.02
CA PRO A 138 2.98 3.54 17.99
C PRO A 138 1.91 3.02 18.96
N ASN A 139 1.86 1.70 19.14
CA ASN A 139 1.11 1.08 20.22
C ASN A 139 1.99 1.02 21.48
N PHE A 140 1.74 1.86 22.47
CA PHE A 140 2.58 1.93 23.67
C PHE A 140 2.54 0.67 24.53
N GLU A 141 1.54 -0.20 24.36
CA GLU A 141 1.51 -1.51 25.02
C GLU A 141 2.65 -2.45 24.56
N GLU A 142 3.24 -2.20 23.41
CA GLU A 142 4.37 -2.97 22.89
C GLU A 142 5.67 -2.68 23.64
N ILE A 143 5.80 -1.53 24.34
CA ILE A 143 7.00 -1.13 25.07
C ILE A 143 7.44 -2.22 26.07
N LYS A 144 6.48 -2.86 26.73
CA LYS A 144 6.75 -3.94 27.70
C LYS A 144 7.43 -5.19 27.12
N ASN A 145 7.34 -5.38 25.81
CA ASN A 145 7.93 -6.52 25.10
C ASN A 145 9.44 -6.34 24.86
N PHE A 146 9.95 -5.11 24.99
CA PHE A 146 11.38 -4.80 24.82
C PHE A 146 12.13 -5.06 26.15
N THR A 147 12.38 -6.33 26.44
CA THR A 147 13.01 -6.77 27.69
C THR A 147 14.54 -6.93 27.61
N GLY A 148 15.12 -6.74 26.42
CA GLY A 148 16.55 -6.85 26.18
C GLY A 148 17.30 -5.50 26.28
N PRO A 149 18.53 -5.42 25.77
CA PRO A 149 19.33 -4.20 25.77
C PRO A 149 18.77 -3.12 24.84
N VAL A 150 17.96 -3.47 23.85
CA VAL A 150 17.30 -2.54 22.93
C VAL A 150 15.99 -2.07 23.57
N GLN A 151 15.87 -0.75 23.74
CA GLN A 151 14.70 -0.11 24.32
C GLN A 151 13.79 0.44 23.22
N ALA A 152 12.50 0.53 23.49
CA ALA A 152 11.51 1.13 22.60
C ALA A 152 11.55 2.68 22.66
N ARG A 153 12.73 3.29 22.58
CA ARG A 153 12.93 4.73 22.86
C ARG A 153 12.06 5.62 21.97
N ASN A 154 11.82 5.25 20.73
CA ASN A 154 10.91 6.00 19.86
C ASN A 154 9.48 6.02 20.41
N PHE A 155 8.97 4.89 20.88
CA PHE A 155 7.63 4.80 21.47
C PHE A 155 7.53 5.61 22.77
N GLU A 156 8.58 5.56 23.60
CA GLU A 156 8.65 6.35 24.82
C GLU A 156 8.61 7.86 24.50
N ILE A 157 9.36 8.33 23.51
CA ILE A 157 9.35 9.74 23.06
C ILE A 157 7.94 10.14 22.57
N PHE A 158 7.28 9.32 21.77
CA PHE A 158 5.93 9.60 21.33
C PHE A 158 4.95 9.66 22.50
N ARG A 159 5.06 8.76 23.47
CA ARG A 159 4.25 8.76 24.68
C ARG A 159 4.47 10.03 25.51
N GLU A 160 5.73 10.41 25.74
CA GLU A 160 6.11 11.64 26.45
C GLU A 160 5.54 12.90 25.74
N LEU A 161 5.58 12.93 24.41
CA LEU A 161 5.03 14.03 23.62
C LEU A 161 3.50 14.11 23.70
N LEU A 162 2.80 12.98 23.68
CA LEU A 162 1.35 12.95 23.86
C LEU A 162 0.95 13.38 25.26
N ASP A 163 1.65 12.91 26.29
CA ASP A 163 1.40 13.31 27.69
C ASP A 163 1.58 14.81 27.86
N LYS A 164 2.67 15.36 27.34
CA LYS A 164 2.95 16.80 27.34
C LYS A 164 1.84 17.64 26.65
N ASN A 165 1.18 17.07 25.65
CA ASN A 165 0.09 17.74 24.92
C ASN A 165 -1.30 17.36 25.46
N HIS A 166 -1.40 16.67 26.59
CA HIS A 166 -2.66 16.22 27.21
C HIS A 166 -3.55 15.39 26.28
N MET A 167 -2.92 14.50 25.49
CA MET A 167 -3.59 13.65 24.49
C MET A 167 -3.30 12.16 24.69
N LEU A 168 -2.75 11.75 25.83
CA LEU A 168 -2.31 10.37 26.06
C LEU A 168 -3.47 9.38 26.05
N ASP A 169 -4.64 9.80 26.48
CA ASP A 169 -5.90 9.04 26.42
C ASP A 169 -6.35 8.70 25.00
N GLN A 170 -5.91 9.47 23.99
CA GLN A 170 -6.24 9.25 22.59
C GLN A 170 -5.24 8.33 21.85
N ALA A 171 -4.18 7.87 22.52
CA ALA A 171 -3.10 7.10 21.90
C ALA A 171 -3.60 5.85 21.17
N HIS A 172 -4.54 5.13 21.78
CA HIS A 172 -5.13 3.92 21.20
C HIS A 172 -5.98 4.23 19.94
N ASP A 173 -6.68 5.37 19.93
CA ASP A 173 -7.46 5.79 18.76
C ASP A 173 -6.53 6.16 17.59
N PHE A 174 -5.41 6.85 17.87
CA PHE A 174 -4.40 7.13 16.84
C PHE A 174 -3.78 5.85 16.26
N PHE A 175 -3.47 4.89 17.12
CA PHE A 175 -2.99 3.57 16.68
C PHE A 175 -4.02 2.86 15.79
N ARG A 176 -5.26 2.76 16.23
CA ARG A 176 -6.33 2.08 15.47
C ARG A 176 -6.64 2.78 14.16
N ALA A 177 -6.78 4.10 14.16
CA ALA A 177 -7.10 4.86 12.96
C ALA A 177 -5.99 4.76 11.91
N SER A 178 -4.73 4.97 12.32
CA SER A 178 -3.58 4.85 11.41
C SER A 178 -3.40 3.42 10.90
N GLY A 179 -3.61 2.43 11.76
CA GLY A 179 -3.50 1.02 11.40
C GLY A 179 -4.57 0.56 10.42
N ALA A 180 -5.81 0.99 10.61
CA ALA A 180 -6.91 0.71 9.68
C ALA A 180 -6.64 1.35 8.30
N LEU A 181 -6.12 2.58 8.28
CA LEU A 181 -5.72 3.23 7.02
C LEU A 181 -4.56 2.49 6.34
N THR A 182 -3.53 2.08 7.08
CA THR A 182 -2.42 1.29 6.55
C THR A 182 -2.91 -0.03 5.94
N ALA A 183 -3.87 -0.71 6.54
CA ALA A 183 -4.44 -1.94 5.98
C ALA A 183 -5.16 -1.68 4.63
N ILE A 184 -5.86 -0.56 4.49
CA ILE A 184 -6.48 -0.13 3.23
C ILE A 184 -5.41 0.21 2.19
N GLU A 185 -4.35 0.92 2.59
CA GLU A 185 -3.23 1.28 1.71
C GLU A 185 -2.49 0.03 1.20
N TYR A 186 -2.25 -0.98 2.04
CA TYR A 186 -1.72 -2.28 1.62
C TYR A 186 -2.61 -2.95 0.57
N LYS A 187 -3.93 -3.01 0.84
CA LYS A 187 -4.89 -3.59 -0.10
C LYS A 187 -4.85 -2.90 -1.46
N ASP A 188 -4.90 -1.58 -1.47
CA ASP A 188 -4.93 -0.80 -2.71
C ASP A 188 -3.64 -0.95 -3.53
N VAL A 189 -2.48 -0.94 -2.86
CA VAL A 189 -1.17 -1.12 -3.52
C VAL A 189 -1.04 -2.54 -4.08
N ILE A 190 -1.38 -3.56 -3.30
CA ILE A 190 -1.29 -4.96 -3.74
C ILE A 190 -2.23 -5.20 -4.92
N GLU A 191 -3.49 -4.78 -4.84
CA GLU A 191 -4.43 -4.94 -5.95
C GLU A 191 -3.98 -4.22 -7.22
N ALA A 192 -3.39 -3.02 -7.11
CA ALA A 192 -2.83 -2.32 -8.25
C ALA A 192 -1.66 -3.08 -8.89
N GLN A 193 -0.82 -3.70 -8.06
CA GLN A 193 0.28 -4.54 -8.53
C GLN A 193 -0.21 -5.79 -9.22
N LEU A 194 -1.24 -6.46 -8.69
CA LEU A 194 -1.86 -7.62 -9.31
C LEU A 194 -2.48 -7.30 -10.69
N ARG A 195 -2.99 -6.07 -10.89
CA ARG A 195 -3.53 -5.61 -12.19
C ARG A 195 -2.46 -5.25 -13.21
N THR A 196 -1.23 -5.03 -12.77
CA THR A 196 -0.20 -4.45 -13.63
C THR A 196 0.43 -5.52 -14.53
N TYR A 197 0.41 -5.28 -15.84
CA TYR A 197 1.04 -6.15 -16.82
C TYR A 197 2.55 -6.31 -16.60
N LEU A 198 3.10 -7.47 -16.88
CA LEU A 198 4.50 -7.86 -16.62
C LEU A 198 4.93 -7.80 -15.14
N LYS A 199 3.98 -7.68 -14.19
CA LYS A 199 4.32 -7.84 -12.78
C LYS A 199 4.65 -9.30 -12.49
N GLY A 200 5.90 -9.54 -12.08
CA GLY A 200 6.35 -10.82 -11.55
C GLY A 200 5.91 -11.05 -10.10
N GLY A 201 5.66 -9.95 -9.38
CA GLY A 201 5.24 -10.01 -7.98
C GLY A 201 5.51 -8.70 -7.23
N PHE A 202 5.46 -8.79 -5.92
CA PHE A 202 5.82 -7.70 -5.02
C PHE A 202 6.48 -8.24 -3.76
N GLN A 203 7.32 -7.42 -3.16
CA GLN A 203 7.90 -7.63 -1.84
C GLN A 203 7.31 -6.59 -0.90
N LEU A 204 6.83 -6.99 0.26
CA LEU A 204 6.59 -6.05 1.34
C LEU A 204 7.94 -5.60 1.88
N LEU A 205 8.02 -4.37 2.38
CA LEU A 205 9.20 -3.94 3.12
C LEU A 205 9.48 -4.93 4.25
N SER A 206 8.44 -5.18 5.06
CA SER A 206 8.45 -6.21 6.09
C SER A 206 7.00 -6.60 6.42
N LEU A 207 6.77 -7.84 6.82
CA LEU A 207 5.49 -8.28 7.38
C LEU A 207 5.32 -7.76 8.82
N ASN A 208 6.41 -7.71 9.56
CA ASN A 208 6.53 -7.10 10.88
C ASN A 208 7.15 -5.70 10.80
N ASP A 209 7.12 -4.96 11.89
CA ASP A 209 7.79 -3.67 11.98
C ASP A 209 9.29 -3.80 11.75
N PHE A 210 9.85 -2.85 11.04
CA PHE A 210 11.27 -2.78 10.77
C PHE A 210 11.98 -2.07 11.92
N THR A 211 12.82 -2.79 12.65
CA THR A 211 13.51 -2.29 13.85
C THR A 211 14.78 -1.50 13.56
N GLY A 212 15.27 -1.54 12.32
CA GLY A 212 16.41 -0.73 11.87
C GLY A 212 16.05 0.72 11.56
N GLN A 213 17.06 1.56 11.34
CA GLN A 213 16.93 2.94 10.90
C GLN A 213 15.96 3.79 11.75
N GLY A 214 16.02 3.65 13.07
CA GLY A 214 15.19 4.39 13.99
C GLY A 214 13.78 3.85 14.18
N TYR A 215 13.53 2.61 13.81
CA TYR A 215 12.25 1.91 13.95
C TYR A 215 11.14 2.46 13.04
N ALA A 216 10.73 1.68 12.07
CA ALA A 216 9.61 1.98 11.18
C ALA A 216 8.41 1.07 11.50
N PRO A 217 7.33 1.59 12.12
CA PRO A 217 6.14 0.81 12.48
C PRO A 217 5.22 0.64 11.26
N VAL A 218 5.72 -0.01 10.22
CA VAL A 218 5.04 -0.21 8.93
C VAL A 218 4.41 -1.59 8.78
N GLY A 219 4.76 -2.53 9.66
CA GLY A 219 4.27 -3.90 9.62
C GLY A 219 2.83 -4.05 10.11
N ILE A 220 2.16 -5.10 9.63
CA ILE A 220 0.88 -5.57 10.19
C ILE A 220 1.07 -6.42 11.44
N LEU A 221 2.30 -6.87 11.68
CA LEU A 221 2.77 -7.50 12.92
C LEU A 221 3.72 -6.56 13.65
N ASP A 222 3.84 -6.74 14.97
CA ASP A 222 4.84 -6.06 15.77
C ASP A 222 6.26 -6.65 15.53
N PRO A 223 7.34 -6.08 16.08
CA PRO A 223 8.70 -6.60 15.85
C PRO A 223 8.93 -7.99 16.46
N PHE A 224 8.04 -8.46 17.29
CA PHE A 224 8.08 -9.79 17.93
C PHE A 224 7.16 -10.80 17.22
N TRP A 225 6.63 -10.45 16.03
CA TRP A 225 5.72 -11.25 15.21
C TRP A 225 4.32 -11.45 15.79
N ASN A 226 3.93 -10.69 16.82
CA ASN A 226 2.56 -10.68 17.32
C ASN A 226 1.65 -9.88 16.41
N THR A 227 0.40 -10.29 16.32
CA THR A 227 -0.60 -9.51 15.58
C THR A 227 -0.88 -8.17 16.27
N LYS A 228 -0.97 -7.11 15.48
CA LYS A 228 -1.47 -5.81 15.95
C LYS A 228 -3.00 -5.70 15.98
N GLY A 229 -3.72 -6.76 15.55
CA GLY A 229 -5.18 -6.78 15.52
C GLY A 229 -5.83 -5.84 14.47
N LEU A 230 -5.06 -5.36 13.49
CA LEU A 230 -5.52 -4.38 12.51
C LEU A 230 -6.23 -5.01 11.32
N ILE A 231 -5.87 -6.24 10.96
CA ILE A 231 -6.47 -7.01 9.88
C ILE A 231 -6.39 -8.51 10.20
N THR A 232 -7.42 -9.26 9.86
CA THR A 232 -7.39 -10.71 10.04
C THR A 232 -6.72 -11.42 8.85
N PRO A 233 -6.16 -12.63 9.03
CA PRO A 233 -5.60 -13.42 7.94
C PRO A 233 -6.61 -13.69 6.81
N GLU A 234 -7.89 -13.85 7.12
CA GLU A 234 -8.97 -14.04 6.14
C GLU A 234 -9.14 -12.81 5.26
N LYS A 235 -9.17 -11.63 5.88
CA LYS A 235 -9.25 -10.35 5.16
C LYS A 235 -8.02 -10.07 4.31
N TRP A 236 -6.85 -10.39 4.84
CA TRP A 236 -5.59 -10.26 4.08
C TRP A 236 -5.61 -11.14 2.82
N ARG A 237 -6.10 -12.38 2.92
CA ARG A 237 -6.22 -13.30 1.79
C ARG A 237 -7.24 -12.88 0.73
N GLU A 238 -8.16 -11.98 1.03
CA GLU A 238 -9.10 -11.46 0.02
C GLU A 238 -8.38 -10.70 -1.11
N PHE A 239 -7.21 -10.10 -0.83
CA PHE A 239 -6.44 -9.34 -1.83
C PHE A 239 -4.97 -9.81 -1.99
N CYS A 240 -4.48 -10.68 -1.14
CA CYS A 240 -3.11 -11.22 -1.18
C CYS A 240 -3.17 -12.76 -1.25
N ALA A 241 -3.45 -13.28 -2.43
CA ALA A 241 -3.60 -14.71 -2.70
C ALA A 241 -3.27 -15.01 -4.18
N PRO A 242 -3.05 -16.29 -4.55
CA PRO A 242 -2.82 -16.68 -5.93
C PRO A 242 -4.02 -16.42 -6.86
N THR A 243 -5.23 -16.30 -6.30
CA THR A 243 -6.44 -15.94 -7.05
C THR A 243 -7.19 -14.86 -6.30
N VAL A 244 -7.40 -13.71 -6.92
CA VAL A 244 -7.99 -12.51 -6.29
C VAL A 244 -9.05 -11.89 -7.20
N ALA A 245 -10.26 -11.69 -6.66
CA ALA A 245 -11.28 -10.90 -7.32
C ALA A 245 -10.93 -9.40 -7.22
N LEU A 246 -10.97 -8.69 -8.34
CA LEU A 246 -10.56 -7.29 -8.47
C LEU A 246 -11.70 -6.44 -9.02
N LEU A 247 -11.77 -5.19 -8.58
CA LEU A 247 -12.79 -4.24 -9.03
C LEU A 247 -12.15 -2.90 -9.40
N ARG A 248 -12.50 -2.36 -10.58
CA ARG A 248 -12.11 -1.01 -10.97
C ARG A 248 -13.30 -0.09 -10.85
N PHE A 249 -13.11 1.03 -10.20
CA PHE A 249 -14.03 2.16 -10.14
C PHE A 249 -13.27 3.48 -9.98
N ASP A 250 -13.91 4.58 -10.36
CA ASP A 250 -13.23 5.86 -10.53
C ASP A 250 -13.34 6.79 -9.32
N LYS A 251 -14.26 6.50 -8.39
CA LYS A 251 -14.47 7.31 -7.19
C LYS A 251 -14.82 6.45 -5.98
N ARG A 252 -14.25 6.76 -4.82
CA ARG A 252 -14.69 6.23 -3.53
C ARG A 252 -15.76 7.10 -2.87
N ALA A 253 -15.76 8.39 -3.13
CA ALA A 253 -16.77 9.32 -2.64
C ALA A 253 -17.65 9.79 -3.80
N LEU A 254 -18.95 9.59 -3.67
CA LEU A 254 -19.95 9.90 -4.68
C LEU A 254 -21.08 10.75 -4.08
N TYR A 255 -21.75 11.48 -4.94
CA TYR A 255 -23.06 12.06 -4.59
C TYR A 255 -24.20 11.11 -4.95
N ASN A 256 -25.34 11.30 -4.31
CA ASN A 256 -26.51 10.45 -4.53
C ASN A 256 -27.18 10.64 -5.90
N ASP A 257 -26.86 11.69 -6.64
CA ASP A 257 -27.29 11.91 -8.03
C ASP A 257 -26.34 11.27 -9.07
N GLU A 258 -25.31 10.55 -8.59
CA GLU A 258 -24.37 9.81 -9.45
C GLU A 258 -24.76 8.33 -9.55
N VAL A 259 -24.09 7.64 -10.45
CA VAL A 259 -24.17 6.19 -10.62
C VAL A 259 -22.82 5.58 -10.23
N PHE A 260 -22.81 4.60 -9.35
CA PHE A 260 -21.64 3.78 -9.13
C PHE A 260 -21.45 2.81 -10.30
N GLU A 261 -20.28 2.79 -10.88
CA GLU A 261 -19.88 1.86 -11.94
C GLU A 261 -18.69 1.02 -11.50
N GLY A 262 -18.86 -0.30 -11.54
CA GLY A 262 -17.82 -1.28 -11.21
C GLY A 262 -17.47 -2.16 -12.40
N LYS A 263 -16.15 -2.25 -12.73
CA LYS A 263 -15.62 -3.20 -13.74
C LYS A 263 -14.94 -4.32 -13.01
N ALA A 264 -15.52 -5.53 -13.07
CA ALA A 264 -15.02 -6.71 -12.39
C ALA A 264 -13.90 -7.38 -13.21
N GLU A 265 -12.86 -7.78 -12.51
CA GLU A 265 -11.72 -8.54 -13.03
C GLU A 265 -11.36 -9.67 -12.06
N ILE A 266 -10.54 -10.61 -12.51
CA ILE A 266 -9.93 -11.61 -11.65
C ILE A 266 -8.46 -11.82 -12.02
N TYR A 267 -7.60 -11.73 -11.02
CA TYR A 267 -6.22 -12.20 -11.08
C TYR A 267 -6.20 -13.70 -10.75
N ASN A 268 -5.68 -14.53 -11.66
CA ASN A 268 -5.60 -15.97 -11.45
C ASN A 268 -4.22 -16.53 -11.83
N TYR A 269 -3.39 -16.68 -10.82
CA TYR A 269 -2.11 -17.42 -10.84
C TYR A 269 -2.18 -18.67 -9.96
N GLY A 270 -3.40 -19.09 -9.62
CA GLY A 270 -3.65 -20.36 -8.95
C GLY A 270 -3.33 -21.58 -9.82
N PRO A 271 -3.33 -22.77 -9.24
CA PRO A 271 -2.90 -24.00 -9.92
C PRO A 271 -3.82 -24.44 -11.07
N ALA A 272 -5.07 -23.96 -11.09
CA ALA A 272 -6.07 -24.40 -12.05
C ALA A 272 -6.82 -23.22 -12.70
N LEU A 273 -7.36 -23.46 -13.90
CA LEU A 273 -8.37 -22.58 -14.47
C LEU A 273 -9.70 -22.72 -13.70
N LEU A 274 -10.51 -21.64 -13.67
CA LEU A 274 -11.82 -21.65 -13.02
C LEU A 274 -12.91 -21.98 -14.05
N LYS A 275 -13.34 -23.25 -14.11
CA LYS A 275 -14.40 -23.68 -15.01
C LYS A 275 -15.75 -23.18 -14.52
N ASN A 276 -16.57 -22.63 -15.44
CA ASN A 276 -17.94 -22.20 -15.16
C ASN A 276 -18.02 -21.30 -13.91
N ALA A 277 -17.10 -20.34 -13.78
CA ALA A 277 -17.03 -19.46 -12.63
C ALA A 277 -18.31 -18.62 -12.53
N LYS A 278 -19.06 -18.81 -11.46
CA LYS A 278 -20.21 -17.97 -11.10
C LYS A 278 -19.68 -16.66 -10.55
N ILE A 279 -20.19 -15.54 -11.05
CA ILE A 279 -19.76 -14.19 -10.67
C ILE A 279 -20.96 -13.47 -10.10
N ASN A 280 -20.91 -13.17 -8.81
CA ASN A 280 -21.98 -12.45 -8.11
C ASN A 280 -21.39 -11.15 -7.51
N TRP A 281 -22.23 -10.12 -7.48
CA TRP A 281 -21.92 -8.87 -6.81
C TRP A 281 -23.09 -8.41 -5.96
N SER A 282 -22.79 -7.64 -4.92
CA SER A 282 -23.80 -6.97 -4.11
C SER A 282 -23.27 -5.68 -3.54
N ILE A 283 -24.18 -4.78 -3.17
CA ILE A 283 -23.87 -3.55 -2.44
C ILE A 283 -24.72 -3.58 -1.17
N THR A 284 -24.05 -3.39 -0.03
CA THR A 284 -24.68 -3.36 1.29
C THR A 284 -24.47 -2.00 1.95
N ASP A 285 -25.40 -1.61 2.83
CA ASP A 285 -25.22 -0.48 3.73
C ASP A 285 -24.35 -0.84 4.94
N SER A 286 -24.12 0.12 5.85
CA SER A 286 -23.33 -0.06 7.07
C SER A 286 -23.92 -1.07 8.06
N ASN A 287 -25.24 -1.38 7.94
CA ASN A 287 -25.93 -2.37 8.76
C ASN A 287 -25.90 -3.77 8.13
N GLY A 288 -25.24 -3.94 6.99
CA GLY A 288 -25.18 -5.20 6.25
C GLY A 288 -26.42 -5.50 5.40
N LYS A 289 -27.39 -4.58 5.30
CA LYS A 289 -28.58 -4.75 4.46
C LYS A 289 -28.18 -4.63 2.99
N THR A 290 -28.57 -5.61 2.19
CA THR A 290 -28.34 -5.58 0.75
C THR A 290 -29.27 -4.57 0.07
N LEU A 291 -28.66 -3.56 -0.56
CA LEU A 291 -29.37 -2.54 -1.34
C LEU A 291 -29.58 -2.98 -2.79
N LYS A 292 -28.58 -3.66 -3.35
CA LYS A 292 -28.63 -4.22 -4.70
C LYS A 292 -27.74 -5.44 -4.80
N SER A 293 -28.12 -6.39 -5.66
CA SER A 293 -27.29 -7.53 -6.02
C SER A 293 -27.52 -7.92 -7.47
N GLY A 294 -26.58 -8.67 -8.04
CA GLY A 294 -26.67 -9.16 -9.40
C GLY A 294 -25.67 -10.24 -9.71
N LYS A 295 -25.77 -10.77 -10.92
CA LYS A 295 -24.85 -11.77 -11.46
C LYS A 295 -24.29 -11.27 -12.79
N LEU A 296 -23.03 -11.54 -13.03
CA LEU A 296 -22.41 -11.40 -14.35
C LEU A 296 -22.42 -12.74 -15.08
N LYS A 297 -22.10 -12.69 -16.37
CA LYS A 297 -22.09 -13.89 -17.20
C LYS A 297 -21.08 -14.91 -16.65
N THR A 298 -21.56 -16.12 -16.39
CA THR A 298 -20.70 -17.26 -16.03
C THR A 298 -19.71 -17.53 -17.16
N GLN A 299 -18.44 -17.69 -16.84
CA GLN A 299 -17.40 -17.93 -17.84
C GLN A 299 -16.27 -18.80 -17.28
N THR A 300 -15.47 -19.35 -18.16
CA THR A 300 -14.23 -20.02 -17.78
C THR A 300 -13.10 -19.01 -17.75
N VAL A 301 -12.41 -18.92 -16.61
CA VAL A 301 -11.27 -18.03 -16.40
C VAL A 301 -9.97 -18.80 -16.60
N GLY A 302 -9.07 -18.29 -17.41
CA GLY A 302 -7.74 -18.85 -17.66
C GLY A 302 -6.81 -18.80 -16.44
N LYS A 303 -5.56 -19.23 -16.64
CA LYS A 303 -4.47 -19.11 -15.66
C LYS A 303 -3.45 -18.08 -16.11
N ASN A 304 -2.62 -17.64 -15.17
CA ASN A 304 -1.45 -16.79 -15.38
C ASN A 304 -1.78 -15.44 -16.01
N GLY A 305 -2.80 -14.78 -15.47
CA GLY A 305 -3.20 -13.48 -15.98
C GLY A 305 -4.30 -12.79 -15.17
N VAL A 306 -4.67 -11.63 -15.67
CA VAL A 306 -5.84 -10.86 -15.23
C VAL A 306 -6.89 -10.92 -16.33
N PHE A 307 -8.10 -11.32 -15.98
CA PHE A 307 -9.18 -11.57 -16.92
C PHE A 307 -10.38 -10.66 -16.60
N PRO A 308 -10.95 -9.97 -17.63
CA PRO A 308 -12.16 -9.19 -17.44
C PRO A 308 -13.36 -10.11 -17.22
N LEU A 309 -14.25 -9.70 -16.30
CA LEU A 309 -15.44 -10.47 -15.94
C LEU A 309 -16.75 -9.78 -16.34
N GLY A 310 -16.70 -8.50 -16.69
CA GLY A 310 -17.86 -7.67 -17.02
C GLY A 310 -18.00 -6.47 -16.10
N SER A 311 -19.11 -5.75 -16.27
CA SER A 311 -19.38 -4.52 -15.50
C SER A 311 -20.78 -4.55 -14.92
N PHE A 312 -20.99 -3.76 -13.86
CA PHE A 312 -22.28 -3.52 -13.25
C PHE A 312 -22.37 -2.08 -12.76
N SER A 313 -23.60 -1.61 -12.55
CA SER A 313 -23.85 -0.27 -12.07
C SER A 313 -24.96 -0.24 -11.01
N TYR A 314 -24.96 0.81 -10.20
CA TYR A 314 -25.98 1.07 -9.22
C TYR A 314 -26.27 2.57 -9.11
N ALA A 315 -27.50 3.00 -9.38
CA ALA A 315 -27.94 4.37 -9.18
C ALA A 315 -28.10 4.66 -7.70
N LEU A 316 -27.51 5.76 -7.23
CA LEU A 316 -27.42 6.09 -5.80
C LEU A 316 -28.54 7.00 -5.30
N ASN A 317 -29.54 7.30 -6.14
CA ASN A 317 -30.60 8.27 -5.89
C ASN A 317 -31.49 7.97 -4.67
N ASN A 318 -31.51 6.72 -4.22
CA ASN A 318 -32.24 6.32 -3.02
C ASN A 318 -31.48 6.58 -1.69
N ILE A 319 -30.25 7.09 -1.77
CA ILE A 319 -29.43 7.41 -0.60
C ILE A 319 -29.75 8.85 -0.20
N THR A 320 -30.47 9.01 0.91
CA THR A 320 -30.94 10.32 1.40
C THR A 320 -30.11 10.91 2.51
N GLU A 321 -29.26 10.08 3.15
CA GLU A 321 -28.34 10.48 4.23
C GLU A 321 -26.91 10.03 3.92
N PRO A 322 -25.89 10.76 4.42
CA PRO A 322 -24.50 10.33 4.26
C PRO A 322 -24.28 8.94 4.83
N GLN A 323 -23.75 8.03 4.02
CA GLN A 323 -23.44 6.68 4.50
C GLN A 323 -22.30 6.01 3.73
N LYS A 324 -21.69 5.05 4.40
CA LYS A 324 -20.75 4.11 3.82
C LYS A 324 -21.51 2.94 3.21
N LEU A 325 -21.17 2.57 1.99
CA LEU A 325 -21.65 1.36 1.34
C LEU A 325 -20.44 0.43 1.08
N THR A 326 -20.68 -0.87 1.16
CA THR A 326 -19.67 -1.88 0.81
C THR A 326 -20.09 -2.61 -0.46
N VAL A 327 -19.20 -2.58 -1.44
CA VAL A 327 -19.34 -3.30 -2.71
C VAL A 327 -18.65 -4.66 -2.57
N HIS A 328 -19.37 -5.73 -2.77
CA HIS A 328 -18.89 -7.10 -2.71
C HIS A 328 -18.81 -7.72 -4.09
N LEU A 329 -17.75 -8.47 -4.36
CA LEU A 329 -17.60 -9.29 -5.57
C LEU A 329 -17.15 -10.70 -5.17
N SER A 330 -17.86 -11.71 -5.65
CA SER A 330 -17.47 -13.11 -5.51
C SER A 330 -17.33 -13.77 -6.89
N VAL A 331 -16.25 -14.52 -7.06
CA VAL A 331 -15.92 -15.22 -8.29
C VAL A 331 -15.51 -16.65 -7.94
N ALA A 332 -16.33 -17.61 -8.33
CA ALA A 332 -16.16 -19.01 -7.90
C ALA A 332 -16.04 -19.13 -6.37
N HIS A 333 -14.85 -19.48 -5.85
CA HIS A 333 -14.57 -19.65 -4.43
C HIS A 333 -13.89 -18.46 -3.76
N VAL A 334 -13.54 -17.40 -4.51
CA VAL A 334 -12.90 -16.21 -3.97
C VAL A 334 -13.87 -15.05 -3.83
N LYS A 335 -13.62 -14.18 -2.85
CA LYS A 335 -14.42 -12.99 -2.58
C LYS A 335 -13.50 -11.82 -2.26
N ASN A 336 -14.01 -10.61 -2.49
CA ASN A 336 -13.35 -9.36 -2.12
C ASN A 336 -14.38 -8.26 -1.93
N SER A 337 -14.03 -7.16 -1.25
CA SER A 337 -14.95 -6.06 -0.99
C SER A 337 -14.25 -4.71 -0.94
N TRP A 338 -14.98 -3.64 -1.23
CA TRP A 338 -14.47 -2.26 -1.27
C TRP A 338 -15.51 -1.32 -0.70
N ASP A 339 -15.07 -0.38 0.13
CA ASP A 339 -15.94 0.65 0.68
C ASP A 339 -15.99 1.87 -0.24
N ILE A 340 -17.19 2.44 -0.36
CA ILE A 340 -17.48 3.72 -1.00
C ILE A 340 -18.37 4.55 -0.06
N TRP A 341 -18.30 5.87 -0.19
CA TRP A 341 -19.08 6.80 0.62
C TRP A 341 -20.01 7.59 -0.28
N VAL A 342 -21.27 7.66 0.10
CA VAL A 342 -22.30 8.37 -0.66
C VAL A 342 -22.86 9.50 0.18
N TYR A 343 -22.90 10.69 -0.41
CA TYR A 343 -23.41 11.90 0.22
C TYR A 343 -24.59 12.44 -0.58
N PRO A 344 -25.70 12.83 0.07
CA PRO A 344 -26.77 13.56 -0.61
C PRO A 344 -26.22 14.87 -1.19
N ARG A 345 -26.61 15.21 -2.41
CA ARG A 345 -26.29 16.51 -2.99
C ARG A 345 -27.24 17.56 -2.45
N HIS A 346 -26.72 18.41 -1.62
CA HIS A 346 -27.48 19.57 -1.11
C HIS A 346 -27.18 20.78 -1.99
N SER A 347 -28.21 21.30 -2.64
CA SER A 347 -28.07 22.42 -3.58
C SER A 347 -27.73 23.77 -2.91
N ASN A 348 -27.87 23.89 -1.59
CA ASN A 348 -27.88 25.19 -0.92
C ASN A 348 -27.04 25.31 0.36
N LEU A 349 -26.09 24.40 0.61
CA LEU A 349 -25.29 24.39 1.87
C LEU A 349 -24.41 25.62 2.07
N MET A 350 -24.19 26.44 1.05
CA MET A 350 -23.26 27.57 1.10
C MET A 350 -23.94 28.90 0.75
N GLN A 351 -25.22 29.04 1.06
CA GLN A 351 -25.93 30.32 0.89
C GLN A 351 -25.88 31.13 2.20
N SER A 352 -25.59 32.43 2.03
CA SER A 352 -25.70 33.37 3.13
C SER A 352 -27.16 33.57 3.52
N THR A 353 -27.40 33.66 4.82
CA THR A 353 -28.69 34.06 5.41
C THR A 353 -28.56 35.43 6.06
N SER A 354 -29.62 35.94 6.65
CA SER A 354 -29.58 37.18 7.44
C SER A 354 -28.64 37.08 8.65
N GLU A 355 -28.45 35.85 9.21
CA GLU A 355 -27.66 35.58 10.41
C GLU A 355 -26.27 35.02 10.12
N VAL A 356 -26.07 34.38 8.95
CA VAL A 356 -24.83 33.74 8.59
C VAL A 356 -24.35 34.21 7.23
N LEU A 357 -23.22 34.89 7.18
CA LEU A 357 -22.55 35.25 5.95
C LEU A 357 -21.57 34.16 5.54
N TYR A 358 -21.77 33.54 4.38
CA TYR A 358 -20.78 32.70 3.74
C TYR A 358 -19.92 33.53 2.78
N THR A 359 -18.59 33.46 2.91
CA THR A 359 -17.68 34.22 2.07
C THR A 359 -16.34 33.49 1.87
N THR A 360 -15.67 33.79 0.76
CA THR A 360 -14.31 33.32 0.46
C THR A 360 -13.24 34.37 0.78
N VAL A 361 -13.64 35.59 1.16
CA VAL A 361 -12.77 36.73 1.47
C VAL A 361 -13.20 37.36 2.78
N PHE A 362 -12.23 37.64 3.64
CA PHE A 362 -12.49 38.39 4.86
C PHE A 362 -12.37 39.90 4.61
N ASP A 363 -13.44 40.47 4.09
CA ASP A 363 -13.58 41.89 3.70
C ASP A 363 -14.37 42.72 4.72
N GLU A 364 -14.60 44.01 4.44
CA GLU A 364 -15.35 44.90 5.31
C GLU A 364 -16.79 44.40 5.54
N LYS A 365 -17.42 43.74 4.56
CA LYS A 365 -18.74 43.12 4.71
C LYS A 365 -18.72 42.01 5.77
N ALA A 366 -17.70 41.16 5.75
CA ALA A 366 -17.53 40.12 6.77
C ALA A 366 -17.26 40.71 8.17
N LYS A 367 -16.47 41.77 8.26
CA LYS A 367 -16.17 42.45 9.51
C LYS A 367 -17.44 43.12 10.09
N GLN A 368 -18.20 43.79 9.25
CA GLN A 368 -19.45 44.43 9.65
C GLN A 368 -20.45 43.41 10.16
N HIS A 369 -20.58 42.28 9.44
CA HIS A 369 -21.49 41.18 9.84
C HIS A 369 -21.14 40.63 11.23
N LEU A 370 -19.83 40.49 11.53
CA LEU A 370 -19.37 40.13 12.89
C LEU A 370 -19.63 41.23 13.92
N ALA A 371 -19.42 42.52 13.57
CA ALA A 371 -19.67 43.64 14.45
C ALA A 371 -21.16 43.73 14.81
N ASP A 372 -22.04 43.37 13.92
CA ASP A 372 -23.50 43.26 14.12
C ASP A 372 -23.90 42.06 15.01
N GLY A 373 -22.95 41.31 15.58
CA GLY A 373 -23.18 40.13 16.41
C GLY A 373 -23.60 38.88 15.64
N LYS A 374 -23.44 38.86 14.32
CA LYS A 374 -23.82 37.77 13.43
C LYS A 374 -22.65 36.80 13.14
N LYS A 375 -22.86 35.73 12.41
CA LYS A 375 -21.89 34.66 12.15
C LYS A 375 -21.32 34.79 10.75
N VAL A 376 -20.02 34.53 10.61
CA VAL A 376 -19.33 34.45 9.30
C VAL A 376 -18.69 33.08 9.13
N VAL A 377 -19.02 32.40 8.03
CA VAL A 377 -18.32 31.21 7.57
C VAL A 377 -17.34 31.62 6.48
N LEU A 378 -16.06 31.63 6.82
CA LEU A 378 -14.99 32.01 5.90
C LEU A 378 -14.34 30.75 5.32
N CYS A 379 -14.47 30.54 3.99
CA CYS A 379 -13.85 29.43 3.25
C CYS A 379 -12.89 29.99 2.16
N PRO A 380 -11.71 30.48 2.53
CA PRO A 380 -10.77 31.07 1.58
C PRO A 380 -10.20 30.00 0.63
N LYS A 381 -9.84 30.44 -0.57
CA LYS A 381 -9.11 29.55 -1.50
C LYS A 381 -7.81 29.08 -0.82
N PRO A 382 -7.44 27.79 -0.93
CA PRO A 382 -6.22 27.26 -0.30
C PRO A 382 -4.94 28.05 -0.64
N SER A 383 -4.84 28.60 -1.84
CA SER A 383 -3.71 29.46 -2.26
C SER A 383 -3.60 30.80 -1.50
N LYS A 384 -4.65 31.20 -0.77
CA LYS A 384 -4.69 32.45 0.02
C LYS A 384 -4.44 32.21 1.51
N VAL A 385 -4.34 30.93 1.93
CA VAL A 385 -4.09 30.58 3.33
C VAL A 385 -2.58 30.40 3.53
N LYS A 386 -2.02 31.17 4.47
CA LYS A 386 -0.64 30.96 4.93
C LYS A 386 -0.65 29.88 6.01
N GLY A 387 -0.16 28.69 5.68
CA GLY A 387 -0.13 27.56 6.60
C GLY A 387 0.88 26.50 6.16
N ARG A 388 1.12 25.53 7.02
CA ARG A 388 1.92 24.36 6.66
C ARG A 388 1.09 23.43 5.78
N LYS A 389 1.72 22.89 4.73
CA LYS A 389 1.10 21.81 3.96
C LYS A 389 1.02 20.58 4.84
N SER A 390 -0.15 19.98 4.91
CA SER A 390 -0.43 18.77 5.68
C SER A 390 -1.31 17.84 4.87
N VAL A 391 -1.37 16.58 5.31
CA VAL A 391 -2.09 15.51 4.63
C VAL A 391 -2.89 14.68 5.62
N PHE A 392 -3.87 13.92 5.12
CA PHE A 392 -4.69 12.98 5.91
C PHE A 392 -4.32 11.52 5.60
N HIS A 393 -3.07 11.24 5.30
CA HIS A 393 -2.56 9.88 5.14
C HIS A 393 -1.42 9.63 6.13
N ASN A 394 -1.09 8.37 6.35
CA ASN A 394 -0.01 7.98 7.25
C ASN A 394 1.34 8.52 6.79
N HIS A 395 2.22 8.78 7.75
CA HIS A 395 3.57 9.23 7.47
C HIS A 395 4.38 8.13 6.74
N PHE A 396 5.31 8.55 5.90
CA PHE A 396 6.22 7.63 5.24
C PHE A 396 7.33 7.19 6.19
N TRP A 397 7.59 5.89 6.30
CA TRP A 397 8.64 5.25 7.06
C TRP A 397 8.59 5.57 8.56
N ASN A 398 9.21 6.66 8.99
CA ASN A 398 9.04 7.27 10.32
C ASN A 398 9.38 8.76 10.27
N PRO A 399 8.76 9.58 11.13
CA PRO A 399 8.97 11.04 11.13
C PRO A 399 10.30 11.48 11.76
N ILE A 400 11.06 10.58 12.36
CA ILE A 400 12.37 10.85 12.94
C ILE A 400 13.42 10.92 11.83
N MET A 401 13.43 9.95 10.94
CA MET A 401 14.37 9.85 9.83
C MET A 401 13.94 10.68 8.63
N PHE A 402 12.65 10.62 8.26
CA PHE A 402 12.12 11.30 7.10
C PHE A 402 11.25 12.50 7.49
N LYS A 403 11.84 13.70 7.50
CA LYS A 403 11.16 14.96 7.85
C LYS A 403 10.58 15.72 6.65
N TRP A 404 10.82 15.25 5.43
CA TRP A 404 10.44 15.92 4.19
C TRP A 404 8.98 15.68 3.74
N PRO A 405 8.31 14.54 4.03
CA PRO A 405 6.90 14.40 3.68
C PRO A 405 6.06 15.45 4.40
N PRO A 406 4.95 15.90 3.81
CA PRO A 406 4.00 16.74 4.53
C PRO A 406 3.57 16.05 5.84
N MET A 407 3.39 16.85 6.88
CA MET A 407 2.97 16.31 8.18
C MET A 407 1.55 15.74 8.09
N THR A 408 1.36 14.56 8.65
CA THR A 408 0.03 14.00 8.87
C THR A 408 -0.69 14.82 9.94
N ILE A 409 -1.86 15.37 9.64
CA ILE A 409 -2.71 16.11 10.59
C ILE A 409 -3.83 15.26 11.16
N GLY A 410 -3.99 14.05 10.65
CA GLY A 410 -4.97 13.09 11.11
C GLY A 410 -5.22 12.00 10.08
N CYS A 411 -5.82 10.92 10.51
CA CYS A 411 -6.32 9.85 9.65
C CYS A 411 -7.83 9.82 9.77
N LEU A 412 -8.54 10.04 8.68
CA LEU A 412 -9.99 9.93 8.63
C LEU A 412 -10.33 8.49 8.24
N VAL A 413 -10.71 7.70 9.21
CA VAL A 413 -11.24 6.36 8.99
C VAL A 413 -12.71 6.38 9.38
N HIS A 414 -13.61 6.25 8.41
CA HIS A 414 -15.00 5.97 8.70
C HIS A 414 -15.15 4.49 9.02
N VAL A 415 -15.33 4.19 10.28
CA VAL A 415 -15.60 2.84 10.79
C VAL A 415 -17.09 2.56 10.67
#